data_56ec773012a80e01c542a30cef87b59c
#
_entry.id   56ec773012a80e01c542a30cef87b59c
#
_cell.length_a   1.000
_cell.length_b   1.000
_cell.length_c   1.000
_cell.angle_alpha   90.00
_cell.angle_beta   90.00
_cell.angle_gamma   90.00
#
_symmetry.space_group_name_H-M   'P 1'
#
loop_
_entity.id
_entity.type
_entity.pdbx_description
1 polymer ?
#
loop_
_entity_poly.entity_id
_entity_poly.type
_entity_poly.pdbx_seq_one_letter_code
_entity_poly.pdbx_strand_id
1 'polypeptide(L)'
;MELAYRTSDYSTSGKVDSYKASGSWAPVESFRIRGGYNRAVRAPSIGELFSPQGENFPSATDPCSALGAPDAATTQICIDTGVPANVVGTPAINLAAGQVRAVTGGNPDLLPEEADTYTVGFVWQPGFVDGLSVSVDYFDIVIDGYITEFGGGASQVLTNCYENPVPADGGAGSPWCNVVTRRGDGTIDFVSLASANVAEQTLKGFDILASYDFDLFNGDMRINYVATVTSESNFTAYDGAPTDDCAGAFGQTICGEPLPEYKHRATATWSNDSFTGMLSWRYVGEVTDDDPDFLNYAEQVDGFNYFDISGTYRFTDNWALTAGIDNLLDETPPLMGDNQEQANTYPATYDVFGLTYFLRASASF
;
A
#
# COMPACT_ATOMS: atom_id res chain seq x y z
N MET A 1 14.99 -15.25 -23.94
CA MET A 1 13.99 -16.02 -23.18
C MET A 1 14.64 -16.51 -21.90
N GLU A 2 13.97 -16.31 -20.76
CA GLU A 2 14.42 -16.75 -19.43
C GLU A 2 13.31 -17.60 -18.80
N LEU A 3 13.68 -18.75 -18.24
CA LEU A 3 12.79 -19.61 -17.48
C LEU A 3 13.46 -19.89 -16.14
N ALA A 4 12.73 -19.72 -15.04
CA ALA A 4 13.21 -20.03 -13.70
C ALA A 4 12.14 -20.80 -12.93
N TYR A 5 12.59 -21.74 -12.12
CA TYR A 5 11.76 -22.49 -11.19
C TYR A 5 12.50 -22.66 -9.87
N ARG A 6 11.82 -22.43 -8.78
CA ARG A 6 12.35 -22.59 -7.44
C ARG A 6 11.34 -23.34 -6.58
N THR A 7 11.78 -24.38 -5.90
CA THR A 7 11.06 -24.97 -4.78
C THR A 7 11.74 -24.60 -3.48
N SER A 8 10.97 -24.26 -2.48
CA SER A 8 11.44 -23.94 -1.13
C SER A 8 10.68 -24.79 -0.13
N ASP A 9 11.35 -25.23 0.93
CA ASP A 9 10.75 -26.03 2.00
C ASP A 9 10.92 -25.26 3.32
N TYR A 10 9.81 -24.73 3.82
CA TYR A 10 9.77 -23.97 5.06
C TYR A 10 9.31 -24.87 6.20
N SER A 11 9.98 -24.80 7.33
CA SER A 11 9.63 -25.58 8.53
C SER A 11 8.22 -25.29 9.08
N THR A 12 7.67 -24.13 8.73
CA THR A 12 6.35 -23.65 9.21
C THR A 12 5.25 -23.83 8.18
N SER A 13 5.53 -23.57 6.91
CA SER A 13 4.53 -23.51 5.83
C SER A 13 4.68 -24.62 4.78
N GLY A 14 5.68 -25.53 4.97
CA GLY A 14 5.93 -26.62 4.04
C GLY A 14 6.53 -26.20 2.71
N LYS A 15 6.24 -26.98 1.66
CA LYS A 15 6.81 -26.79 0.32
C LYS A 15 5.99 -25.80 -0.48
N VAL A 16 6.69 -24.85 -1.10
CA VAL A 16 6.14 -23.86 -2.01
C VAL A 16 6.97 -23.77 -3.28
N ASP A 17 6.30 -23.47 -4.38
CA ASP A 17 6.91 -23.38 -5.70
C ASP A 17 6.72 -21.99 -6.28
N SER A 18 7.80 -21.40 -6.76
CA SER A 18 7.78 -20.15 -7.52
C SER A 18 8.42 -20.36 -8.89
N TYR A 19 7.88 -19.69 -9.89
CA TYR A 19 8.36 -19.84 -11.26
C TYR A 19 8.18 -18.55 -12.07
N LYS A 20 9.04 -18.40 -13.08
CA LYS A 20 9.07 -17.24 -13.96
C LYS A 20 9.28 -17.69 -15.40
N ALA A 21 8.56 -17.08 -16.30
CA ALA A 21 8.79 -17.15 -17.74
C ALA A 21 8.83 -15.74 -18.31
N SER A 22 9.92 -15.35 -18.96
CA SER A 22 10.04 -14.04 -19.59
C SER A 22 10.79 -14.12 -20.92
N GLY A 23 10.51 -13.15 -21.79
CA GLY A 23 11.14 -13.05 -23.07
C GLY A 23 11.25 -11.62 -23.56
N SER A 24 12.16 -11.39 -24.49
CA SER A 24 12.25 -10.15 -25.25
C SER A 24 12.52 -10.44 -26.71
N TRP A 25 11.98 -9.59 -27.58
CA TRP A 25 12.13 -9.66 -29.01
C TRP A 25 12.41 -8.27 -29.57
N ALA A 26 13.47 -8.15 -30.35
CA ALA A 26 13.86 -6.91 -31.02
C ALA A 26 13.67 -7.10 -32.54
N PRO A 27 12.50 -6.69 -33.11
CA PRO A 27 12.26 -6.78 -34.54
C PRO A 27 13.21 -5.90 -35.35
N VAL A 28 13.68 -4.81 -34.74
CA VAL A 28 14.71 -3.90 -35.25
C VAL A 28 15.62 -3.46 -34.12
N GLU A 29 16.83 -2.98 -34.42
CA GLU A 29 17.81 -2.56 -33.41
C GLU A 29 17.28 -1.47 -32.47
N SER A 30 16.44 -0.58 -33.00
CA SER A 30 15.89 0.57 -32.27
C SER A 30 14.65 0.25 -31.43
N PHE A 31 14.09 -0.97 -31.54
CA PHE A 31 12.85 -1.29 -30.84
C PHE A 31 12.84 -2.72 -30.30
N ARG A 32 12.55 -2.85 -29.00
CA ARG A 32 12.47 -4.12 -28.29
C ARG A 32 11.18 -4.22 -27.51
N ILE A 33 10.46 -5.32 -27.68
CA ILE A 33 9.31 -5.69 -26.86
C ILE A 33 9.79 -6.68 -25.80
N ARG A 34 9.26 -6.59 -24.61
CA ARG A 34 9.51 -7.54 -23.52
C ARG A 34 8.22 -7.90 -22.81
N GLY A 35 8.19 -9.08 -22.22
CA GLY A 35 7.06 -9.50 -21.42
C GLY A 35 7.43 -10.69 -20.53
N GLY A 36 6.69 -10.86 -19.47
CA GLY A 36 6.93 -11.91 -18.51
C GLY A 36 5.73 -12.22 -17.64
N TYR A 37 5.75 -13.43 -17.12
CA TYR A 37 4.89 -13.88 -16.07
C TYR A 37 5.74 -14.46 -14.94
N ASN A 38 5.37 -14.12 -13.70
CA ASN A 38 6.05 -14.61 -12.51
C ASN A 38 5.02 -14.95 -11.44
N ARG A 39 5.13 -16.17 -10.89
CA ARG A 39 4.48 -16.53 -9.62
C ARG A 39 5.52 -16.49 -8.52
N ALA A 40 5.35 -15.56 -7.59
CA ALA A 40 6.12 -15.46 -6.35
C ALA A 40 5.30 -15.98 -5.17
N VAL A 41 5.98 -16.44 -4.13
CA VAL A 41 5.35 -16.94 -2.90
C VAL A 41 6.05 -16.30 -1.71
N ARG A 42 5.27 -15.76 -0.77
CA ARG A 42 5.74 -15.24 0.51
C ARG A 42 5.28 -16.16 1.63
N ALA A 43 6.22 -16.79 2.34
CA ALA A 43 5.89 -17.52 3.56
C ALA A 43 5.52 -16.52 4.69
N PRO A 44 4.57 -16.87 5.57
CA PRO A 44 4.27 -16.07 6.74
C PRO A 44 5.52 -15.79 7.57
N SER A 45 5.65 -14.58 8.09
CA SER A 45 6.72 -14.21 9.00
C SER A 45 6.56 -14.86 10.37
N ILE A 46 7.64 -14.89 11.17
CA ILE A 46 7.58 -15.41 12.55
C ILE A 46 6.57 -14.61 13.40
N GLY A 47 6.45 -13.30 13.15
CA GLY A 47 5.48 -12.46 13.83
C GLY A 47 4.05 -12.85 13.50
N GLU A 48 3.73 -13.01 12.21
CA GLU A 48 2.40 -13.42 11.76
C GLU A 48 2.00 -14.81 12.30
N LEU A 49 2.97 -15.71 12.46
CA LEU A 49 2.71 -17.05 12.97
C LEU A 49 2.63 -17.12 14.50
N PHE A 50 3.51 -16.42 15.21
CA PHE A 50 3.78 -16.70 16.64
C PHE A 50 3.79 -15.45 17.52
N SER A 51 3.34 -14.28 17.05
CA SER A 51 3.19 -13.12 17.96
C SER A 51 2.30 -13.50 19.15
N PRO A 52 2.69 -13.11 20.36
CA PRO A 52 1.82 -13.29 21.53
C PRO A 52 0.48 -12.60 21.31
N GLN A 53 -0.58 -13.14 21.92
CA GLN A 53 -1.86 -12.47 21.93
C GLN A 53 -1.75 -11.11 22.62
N GLY A 54 -2.20 -10.08 21.95
CA GLY A 54 -2.36 -8.72 22.45
C GLY A 54 -3.83 -8.34 22.54
N GLU A 55 -4.10 -7.25 23.23
CA GLU A 55 -5.45 -6.69 23.35
C GLU A 55 -5.44 -5.25 22.92
N ASN A 56 -6.47 -4.88 22.16
CA ASN A 56 -6.79 -3.49 21.84
C ASN A 56 -8.30 -3.26 22.03
N PHE A 57 -8.73 -2.01 21.96
CA PHE A 57 -10.11 -1.61 22.24
C PHE A 57 -10.62 -0.68 21.11
N PRO A 58 -10.79 -1.20 19.88
CA PRO A 58 -11.31 -0.42 18.77
C PRO A 58 -12.75 0.02 19.05
N SER A 59 -13.13 1.13 18.42
CA SER A 59 -14.52 1.61 18.42
C SER A 59 -15.41 0.62 17.69
N ALA A 60 -16.56 0.31 18.25
CA ALA A 60 -17.56 -0.55 17.64
C ALA A 60 -18.93 -0.34 18.28
N THR A 61 -19.99 -0.81 17.61
CA THR A 61 -21.33 -0.94 18.17
C THR A 61 -21.67 -2.43 18.21
N ASP A 62 -22.22 -2.90 19.34
CA ASP A 62 -22.77 -4.26 19.38
C ASP A 62 -24.13 -4.27 18.63
N PRO A 63 -24.24 -4.98 17.49
CA PRO A 63 -25.48 -5.02 16.72
C PRO A 63 -26.67 -5.59 17.50
N CYS A 64 -26.41 -6.38 18.55
CA CYS A 64 -27.47 -6.95 19.39
C CYS A 64 -27.96 -5.98 20.47
N SER A 65 -27.31 -4.83 20.65
CA SER A 65 -27.61 -3.86 21.70
C SER A 65 -28.71 -2.87 21.31
N ALA A 66 -29.11 -2.00 22.24
CA ALA A 66 -30.05 -0.91 21.93
C ALA A 66 -29.48 0.08 20.90
N LEU A 67 -28.17 0.29 20.84
CA LEU A 67 -27.51 1.16 19.87
C LEU A 67 -27.41 0.52 18.49
N GLY A 68 -27.32 -0.81 18.40
CA GLY A 68 -27.37 -1.56 17.15
C GLY A 68 -28.79 -1.67 16.55
N ALA A 69 -29.84 -1.42 17.36
CA ALA A 69 -31.23 -1.41 16.94
C ALA A 69 -31.65 -2.65 16.10
N PRO A 70 -31.41 -3.89 16.59
CA PRO A 70 -31.56 -5.12 15.82
C PRO A 70 -32.97 -5.30 15.27
N ASP A 71 -33.08 -5.64 13.99
CA ASP A 71 -34.30 -6.09 13.35
C ASP A 71 -34.65 -7.56 13.75
N ALA A 72 -35.68 -8.14 13.16
CA ALA A 72 -36.11 -9.49 13.49
C ALA A 72 -35.04 -10.56 13.08
N ALA A 73 -34.35 -10.37 11.96
CA ALA A 73 -33.33 -11.30 11.49
C ALA A 73 -32.08 -11.22 12.39
N THR A 74 -31.59 -10.02 12.62
CA THR A 74 -30.46 -9.74 13.55
C THR A 74 -30.78 -10.27 14.96
N THR A 75 -31.99 -10.04 15.46
CA THR A 75 -32.45 -10.56 16.77
C THR A 75 -32.33 -12.07 16.85
N GLN A 76 -32.67 -12.81 15.80
CA GLN A 76 -32.56 -14.26 15.80
C GLN A 76 -31.07 -14.68 15.84
N ILE A 77 -30.21 -14.05 15.03
CA ILE A 77 -28.77 -14.32 15.05
C ILE A 77 -28.17 -14.03 16.44
N CYS A 78 -28.57 -12.93 17.07
CA CYS A 78 -28.14 -12.61 18.42
C CYS A 78 -28.48 -13.72 19.43
N ILE A 79 -29.70 -14.25 19.37
CA ILE A 79 -30.12 -15.36 20.23
C ILE A 79 -29.32 -16.62 19.92
N ASP A 80 -29.14 -16.95 18.65
CA ASP A 80 -28.41 -18.15 18.20
C ASP A 80 -26.92 -18.08 18.55
N THR A 81 -26.34 -16.88 18.70
CA THR A 81 -24.98 -16.65 19.15
C THR A 81 -24.83 -16.48 20.67
N GLY A 82 -25.90 -16.72 21.44
CA GLY A 82 -25.87 -16.83 22.90
C GLY A 82 -26.30 -15.58 23.65
N VAL A 83 -26.91 -14.58 23.01
CA VAL A 83 -27.51 -13.45 23.73
C VAL A 83 -28.87 -13.88 24.30
N PRO A 84 -29.13 -13.74 25.62
CA PRO A 84 -30.42 -14.03 26.19
C PRO A 84 -31.53 -13.16 25.54
N ALA A 85 -32.60 -13.78 25.11
CA ALA A 85 -33.68 -13.11 24.34
C ALA A 85 -34.26 -11.86 25.03
N ASN A 86 -34.25 -11.82 26.35
CA ASN A 86 -34.78 -10.70 27.15
C ASN A 86 -33.84 -9.49 27.23
N VAL A 87 -32.58 -9.59 26.73
CA VAL A 87 -31.60 -8.48 26.73
C VAL A 87 -31.27 -7.98 25.32
N VAL A 88 -31.66 -8.70 24.26
CA VAL A 88 -31.52 -8.23 22.87
C VAL A 88 -32.25 -6.90 22.70
N GLY A 89 -31.61 -5.94 22.05
CA GLY A 89 -32.16 -4.59 21.82
C GLY A 89 -32.24 -3.71 23.07
N THR A 90 -31.58 -4.11 24.16
CA THR A 90 -31.56 -3.31 25.40
C THR A 90 -30.20 -2.66 25.66
N PRO A 91 -30.18 -1.56 26.47
CA PRO A 91 -28.92 -0.93 26.88
C PRO A 91 -28.01 -1.81 27.75
N ALA A 92 -28.53 -2.95 28.29
CA ALA A 92 -27.77 -3.84 29.18
C ALA A 92 -26.52 -4.44 28.55
N ILE A 93 -26.51 -4.56 27.21
CA ILE A 93 -25.40 -5.10 26.43
C ILE A 93 -24.75 -4.06 25.52
N ASN A 94 -24.99 -2.76 25.74
CA ASN A 94 -24.22 -1.72 25.07
C ASN A 94 -22.73 -1.84 25.43
N LEU A 95 -21.86 -1.65 24.43
CA LEU A 95 -20.43 -1.61 24.67
C LEU A 95 -20.02 -0.42 25.56
N ALA A 96 -19.20 -0.67 26.55
CA ALA A 96 -18.66 0.37 27.41
C ALA A 96 -17.79 1.34 26.61
N ALA A 97 -18.08 2.64 26.72
CA ALA A 97 -17.39 3.70 25.97
C ALA A 97 -17.43 3.52 24.43
N GLY A 98 -18.35 2.72 23.87
CA GLY A 98 -18.40 2.44 22.44
C GLY A 98 -17.19 1.65 21.93
N GLN A 99 -16.56 0.86 22.78
CA GLN A 99 -15.37 0.08 22.42
C GLN A 99 -15.59 -1.40 22.69
N VAL A 100 -15.03 -2.26 21.83
CA VAL A 100 -15.01 -3.71 22.02
C VAL A 100 -13.59 -4.16 22.33
N ARG A 101 -13.45 -5.12 23.22
CA ARG A 101 -12.16 -5.79 23.43
C ARG A 101 -11.88 -6.67 22.22
N ALA A 102 -10.82 -6.37 21.48
CA ALA A 102 -10.30 -7.19 20.42
C ALA A 102 -9.01 -7.89 20.85
N VAL A 103 -8.87 -9.17 20.49
CA VAL A 103 -7.69 -9.98 20.76
C VAL A 103 -7.00 -10.25 19.44
N THR A 104 -5.84 -9.64 19.24
CA THR A 104 -4.97 -9.83 18.08
C THR A 104 -3.83 -10.78 18.40
N GLY A 105 -3.19 -11.36 17.41
CA GLY A 105 -2.02 -12.22 17.62
C GLY A 105 -1.66 -13.03 16.39
N GLY A 106 -0.59 -13.81 16.50
CA GLY A 106 -0.15 -14.71 15.44
C GLY A 106 -1.11 -15.89 15.27
N ASN A 107 -1.04 -16.48 14.05
CA ASN A 107 -1.79 -17.67 13.69
C ASN A 107 -0.84 -18.72 13.10
N PRO A 108 -0.58 -19.83 13.79
CA PRO A 108 0.29 -20.89 13.29
C PRO A 108 -0.22 -21.62 12.05
N ASP A 109 -1.52 -21.48 11.72
CA ASP A 109 -2.18 -22.17 10.61
C ASP A 109 -2.16 -21.35 9.30
N LEU A 110 -1.44 -20.22 9.29
CA LEU A 110 -1.31 -19.40 8.09
C LEU A 110 -0.63 -20.14 6.93
N LEU A 111 -1.19 -19.94 5.76
CA LEU A 111 -0.63 -20.40 4.49
C LEU A 111 0.26 -19.31 3.86
N PRO A 112 1.18 -19.68 2.97
CA PRO A 112 1.89 -18.71 2.16
C PRO A 112 0.95 -17.89 1.28
N GLU A 113 1.29 -16.60 1.08
CA GLU A 113 0.66 -15.78 0.04
C GLU A 113 1.22 -16.13 -1.32
N GLU A 114 0.41 -16.06 -2.35
CA GLU A 114 0.81 -16.24 -3.74
C GLU A 114 0.58 -14.96 -4.53
N ALA A 115 1.61 -14.53 -5.27
CA ALA A 115 1.54 -13.33 -6.11
C ALA A 115 1.76 -13.70 -7.57
N ASP A 116 0.76 -13.46 -8.40
CA ASP A 116 0.84 -13.57 -9.85
C ASP A 116 1.12 -12.20 -10.46
N THR A 117 2.21 -12.10 -11.22
CA THR A 117 2.63 -10.85 -11.87
C THR A 117 2.74 -11.04 -13.37
N TYR A 118 2.04 -10.21 -14.12
CA TYR A 118 2.18 -10.06 -15.56
C TYR A 118 2.83 -8.74 -15.89
N THR A 119 3.80 -8.76 -16.81
CA THR A 119 4.42 -7.55 -17.33
C THR A 119 4.49 -7.59 -18.84
N VAL A 120 4.23 -6.45 -19.49
CA VAL A 120 4.46 -6.27 -20.91
C VAL A 120 4.91 -4.83 -21.17
N GLY A 121 5.96 -4.69 -21.99
CA GLY A 121 6.48 -3.36 -22.25
C GLY A 121 7.37 -3.33 -23.49
N PHE A 122 7.87 -2.13 -23.77
CA PHE A 122 8.81 -1.93 -24.86
C PHE A 122 9.94 -0.97 -24.45
N VAL A 123 11.03 -1.07 -25.17
CA VAL A 123 12.14 -0.11 -25.15
C VAL A 123 12.32 0.41 -26.57
N TRP A 124 12.36 1.73 -26.72
CA TRP A 124 12.54 2.41 -27.99
C TRP A 124 13.74 3.36 -27.94
N GLN A 125 14.66 3.17 -28.89
CA GLN A 125 15.88 3.95 -29.08
C GLN A 125 15.95 4.41 -30.53
N PRO A 126 15.27 5.53 -30.89
CA PRO A 126 15.17 5.95 -32.29
C PRO A 126 16.51 6.37 -32.86
N GLY A 127 16.90 5.78 -33.98
CA GLY A 127 18.18 6.12 -34.65
C GLY A 127 18.25 7.51 -35.25
N PHE A 128 17.16 8.28 -35.24
CA PHE A 128 17.12 9.67 -35.72
C PHE A 128 17.27 10.71 -34.58
N VAL A 129 17.30 10.25 -33.31
CA VAL A 129 17.61 11.05 -32.12
C VAL A 129 18.64 10.29 -31.33
N ASP A 130 19.90 10.60 -31.52
CA ASP A 130 20.99 9.96 -30.78
C ASP A 130 20.85 10.26 -29.29
N GLY A 131 21.12 9.27 -28.46
CA GLY A 131 21.08 9.40 -26.99
C GLY A 131 19.69 9.30 -26.37
N LEU A 132 18.59 9.20 -27.15
CA LEU A 132 17.24 9.02 -26.61
C LEU A 132 16.93 7.55 -26.39
N SER A 133 16.45 7.23 -25.18
CA SER A 133 15.88 5.92 -24.83
C SER A 133 14.58 6.10 -24.07
N VAL A 134 13.52 5.40 -24.48
CA VAL A 134 12.21 5.41 -23.82
C VAL A 134 11.80 3.98 -23.55
N SER A 135 11.35 3.70 -22.33
CA SER A 135 10.74 2.44 -21.94
C SER A 135 9.36 2.70 -21.34
N VAL A 136 8.40 1.88 -21.71
CA VAL A 136 7.07 1.84 -21.09
C VAL A 136 6.75 0.39 -20.79
N ASP A 137 6.42 0.11 -19.53
CA ASP A 137 6.09 -1.22 -19.04
C ASP A 137 4.75 -1.18 -18.31
N TYR A 138 3.81 -2.00 -18.73
CA TYR A 138 2.59 -2.30 -17.99
C TYR A 138 2.88 -3.41 -16.99
N PHE A 139 2.31 -3.29 -15.80
CA PHE A 139 2.31 -4.33 -14.78
C PHE A 139 0.90 -4.61 -14.27
N ASP A 140 0.66 -5.88 -13.95
CA ASP A 140 -0.56 -6.39 -13.33
C ASP A 140 -0.14 -7.42 -12.27
N ILE A 141 -0.37 -7.09 -11.01
CA ILE A 141 0.06 -7.87 -9.85
C ILE A 141 -1.18 -8.19 -9.04
N VAL A 142 -1.42 -9.49 -8.80
CA VAL A 142 -2.49 -9.97 -7.92
C VAL A 142 -1.85 -10.79 -6.82
N ILE A 143 -2.18 -10.48 -5.57
CA ILE A 143 -1.75 -11.22 -4.38
C ILE A 143 -2.96 -11.91 -3.79
N ASP A 144 -2.97 -13.23 -3.86
CA ASP A 144 -4.00 -14.08 -3.26
C ASP A 144 -3.60 -14.52 -1.86
N GLY A 145 -4.57 -14.61 -0.97
CA GLY A 145 -4.35 -15.03 0.41
C GLY A 145 -3.47 -14.06 1.19
N TYR A 146 -3.60 -12.75 0.91
CA TYR A 146 -2.87 -11.72 1.62
C TYR A 146 -3.12 -11.82 3.13
N ILE A 147 -2.03 -11.83 3.90
CA ILE A 147 -2.08 -12.03 5.36
C ILE A 147 -2.34 -10.69 6.03
N THR A 148 -3.51 -10.59 6.64
CA THR A 148 -3.94 -9.40 7.40
C THR A 148 -4.73 -9.81 8.63
N GLU A 149 -5.17 -8.83 9.43
CA GLU A 149 -6.11 -9.04 10.53
C GLU A 149 -7.44 -9.59 10.00
N PHE A 150 -7.99 -10.61 10.66
CA PHE A 150 -9.22 -11.25 10.21
C PHE A 150 -10.36 -10.24 10.09
N GLY A 151 -10.99 -10.23 8.93
CA GLY A 151 -12.25 -9.55 8.68
C GLY A 151 -12.23 -8.03 8.60
N GLY A 152 -11.06 -7.40 8.46
CA GLY A 152 -10.98 -5.94 8.36
C GLY A 152 -11.29 -5.21 9.67
N GLY A 153 -11.14 -5.90 10.81
CA GLY A 153 -11.33 -5.31 12.13
C GLY A 153 -12.64 -5.70 12.85
N ALA A 154 -12.72 -5.35 14.14
CA ALA A 154 -13.79 -5.81 15.02
C ALA A 154 -15.19 -5.30 14.60
N SER A 155 -15.30 -4.05 14.16
CA SER A 155 -16.57 -3.48 13.69
C SER A 155 -17.10 -4.23 12.48
N GLN A 156 -16.24 -4.47 11.48
CA GLN A 156 -16.61 -5.20 10.27
C GLN A 156 -17.01 -6.65 10.57
N VAL A 157 -16.26 -7.33 11.46
CA VAL A 157 -16.61 -8.69 11.92
C VAL A 157 -18.02 -8.71 12.56
N LEU A 158 -18.36 -7.73 13.40
CA LEU A 158 -19.68 -7.65 14.00
C LEU A 158 -20.77 -7.40 12.97
N THR A 159 -20.56 -6.47 12.02
CA THR A 159 -21.48 -6.20 10.93
C THR A 159 -21.70 -7.46 10.07
N ASN A 160 -20.65 -8.14 9.67
CA ASN A 160 -20.75 -9.35 8.83
C ASN A 160 -21.39 -10.54 9.56
N CYS A 161 -21.21 -10.64 10.87
CA CYS A 161 -21.89 -11.67 11.67
C CYS A 161 -23.39 -11.41 11.80
N TYR A 162 -23.80 -10.16 12.07
CA TYR A 162 -25.14 -9.86 12.55
C TYR A 162 -26.02 -9.08 11.57
N GLU A 163 -25.47 -8.15 10.80
CA GLU A 163 -26.23 -7.21 9.98
C GLU A 163 -26.19 -7.56 8.49
N ASN A 164 -24.99 -7.86 7.98
CA ASN A 164 -24.75 -8.26 6.59
C ASN A 164 -24.02 -9.60 6.54
N PRO A 165 -24.66 -10.71 6.92
CA PRO A 165 -24.00 -11.98 6.97
C PRO A 165 -23.43 -12.37 5.60
N VAL A 166 -22.13 -12.55 5.53
CA VAL A 166 -21.39 -12.97 4.33
C VAL A 166 -20.72 -14.33 4.60
N PRO A 167 -20.88 -15.30 3.72
CA PRO A 167 -21.82 -15.36 2.56
C PRO A 167 -23.28 -15.25 3.00
N ALA A 168 -24.22 -15.11 2.06
CA ALA A 168 -25.65 -14.90 2.32
C ALA A 168 -26.32 -15.96 3.23
N ASP A 169 -25.65 -17.07 3.49
CA ASP A 169 -25.98 -18.12 4.47
C ASP A 169 -25.28 -17.92 5.84
N GLY A 170 -24.76 -16.70 6.12
CA GLY A 170 -24.18 -16.31 7.40
C GLY A 170 -25.10 -16.59 8.60
N GLY A 171 -24.80 -16.04 9.74
CA GLY A 171 -25.50 -16.28 11.00
C GLY A 171 -24.60 -17.05 11.99
N ALA A 172 -25.20 -17.61 13.02
CA ALA A 172 -24.48 -18.16 14.17
C ALA A 172 -23.37 -19.19 13.87
N GLY A 173 -23.39 -19.83 12.70
CA GLY A 173 -22.36 -20.78 12.27
C GLY A 173 -21.31 -20.19 11.32
N SER A 174 -21.39 -18.90 10.95
CA SER A 174 -20.47 -18.28 10.03
C SER A 174 -19.07 -18.10 10.64
N PRO A 175 -18.01 -18.03 9.83
CA PRO A 175 -16.67 -17.71 10.30
C PRO A 175 -16.63 -16.39 11.11
N TRP A 176 -17.44 -15.41 10.72
CA TRP A 176 -17.55 -14.10 11.39
C TRP A 176 -18.09 -14.20 12.80
N CYS A 177 -19.15 -14.98 12.99
CA CYS A 177 -19.73 -15.18 14.31
C CYS A 177 -18.86 -16.07 15.21
N ASN A 178 -18.11 -17.00 14.65
CA ASN A 178 -17.24 -17.92 15.40
C ASN A 178 -16.09 -17.20 16.13
N VAL A 179 -15.69 -16.02 15.66
CA VAL A 179 -14.64 -15.22 16.32
C VAL A 179 -15.18 -14.24 17.36
N VAL A 180 -16.50 -14.13 17.52
CA VAL A 180 -17.16 -13.30 18.54
C VAL A 180 -17.45 -14.15 19.76
N THR A 181 -16.82 -13.85 20.89
CA THR A 181 -17.06 -14.55 22.15
C THR A 181 -17.94 -13.68 23.04
N ARG A 182 -19.08 -14.26 23.51
CA ARG A 182 -20.00 -13.58 24.41
C ARG A 182 -19.98 -14.23 25.80
N ARG A 183 -20.27 -13.41 26.82
CA ARG A 183 -20.51 -13.85 28.19
C ARG A 183 -21.95 -14.34 28.34
N GLY A 184 -22.20 -15.08 29.42
CA GLY A 184 -23.55 -15.61 29.69
C GLY A 184 -24.64 -14.56 29.93
N ASP A 185 -24.29 -13.30 30.16
CA ASP A 185 -25.21 -12.15 30.25
C ASP A 185 -25.52 -11.51 28.90
N GLY A 186 -24.90 -11.99 27.81
CA GLY A 186 -25.07 -11.51 26.45
C GLY A 186 -24.06 -10.45 26.02
N THR A 187 -23.26 -9.89 26.93
CA THR A 187 -22.20 -8.92 26.58
C THR A 187 -21.09 -9.59 25.78
N ILE A 188 -20.45 -8.84 24.85
CA ILE A 188 -19.26 -9.32 24.15
C ILE A 188 -18.09 -9.40 25.15
N ASP A 189 -17.44 -10.56 25.23
CA ASP A 189 -16.20 -10.71 25.98
C ASP A 189 -15.02 -10.21 25.16
N PHE A 190 -14.87 -10.74 23.95
CA PHE A 190 -13.88 -10.25 22.98
C PHE A 190 -14.25 -10.68 21.55
N VAL A 191 -13.63 -10.01 20.58
CA VAL A 191 -13.57 -10.43 19.17
C VAL A 191 -12.14 -10.88 18.88
N SER A 192 -11.99 -12.08 18.33
CA SER A 192 -10.67 -12.60 17.94
C SER A 192 -10.32 -12.15 16.53
N LEU A 193 -9.22 -11.40 16.41
CA LEU A 193 -8.72 -10.81 15.17
C LEU A 193 -7.30 -11.31 14.86
N ALA A 194 -7.07 -12.59 15.03
CA ALA A 194 -5.80 -13.20 14.66
C ALA A 194 -5.54 -13.05 13.15
N SER A 195 -4.27 -13.01 12.76
CA SER A 195 -3.87 -12.97 11.34
C SER A 195 -4.49 -14.12 10.54
N ALA A 196 -4.95 -13.84 9.33
CA ALA A 196 -5.59 -14.82 8.44
C ALA A 196 -5.25 -14.53 6.95
N ASN A 197 -5.30 -15.57 6.12
CA ASN A 197 -5.17 -15.46 4.66
C ASN A 197 -6.56 -15.19 4.06
N VAL A 198 -7.04 -13.98 4.11
CA VAL A 198 -8.45 -13.68 3.79
C VAL A 198 -8.62 -12.58 2.76
N ALA A 199 -7.57 -11.83 2.45
CA ALA A 199 -7.63 -10.68 1.57
C ALA A 199 -7.03 -10.98 0.18
N GLU A 200 -7.47 -10.21 -0.80
CA GLU A 200 -6.86 -10.11 -2.12
C GLU A 200 -6.38 -8.68 -2.33
N GLN A 201 -5.21 -8.52 -2.90
CA GLN A 201 -4.68 -7.22 -3.30
C GLN A 201 -4.29 -7.23 -4.77
N THR A 202 -4.77 -6.24 -5.52
CA THR A 202 -4.43 -6.07 -6.93
C THR A 202 -3.77 -4.71 -7.14
N LEU A 203 -2.67 -4.68 -7.91
CA LEU A 203 -1.99 -3.45 -8.31
C LEU A 203 -1.71 -3.48 -9.81
N LYS A 204 -2.25 -2.48 -10.55
CA LYS A 204 -2.02 -2.34 -11.99
C LYS A 204 -1.57 -0.94 -12.36
N GLY A 205 -0.76 -0.86 -13.40
CA GLY A 205 -0.31 0.46 -13.85
C GLY A 205 0.77 0.38 -14.92
N PHE A 206 1.42 1.53 -15.10
CA PHE A 206 2.49 1.71 -16.07
C PHE A 206 3.70 2.38 -15.42
N ASP A 207 4.88 1.87 -15.72
CA ASP A 207 6.15 2.54 -15.47
C ASP A 207 6.68 3.12 -16.78
N ILE A 208 7.03 4.39 -16.76
CA ILE A 208 7.56 5.13 -17.88
C ILE A 208 8.96 5.61 -17.51
N LEU A 209 9.95 5.22 -18.31
CA LEU A 209 11.32 5.68 -18.17
C LEU A 209 11.75 6.33 -19.48
N ALA A 210 12.32 7.52 -19.41
CA ALA A 210 12.96 8.15 -20.55
C ALA A 210 14.33 8.71 -20.13
N SER A 211 15.32 8.52 -20.98
CA SER A 211 16.64 9.14 -20.84
C SER A 211 17.06 9.78 -22.14
N TYR A 212 17.66 10.96 -22.04
CA TYR A 212 18.20 11.67 -23.19
C TYR A 212 19.57 12.25 -22.86
N ASP A 213 20.58 11.76 -23.56
CA ASP A 213 21.97 12.19 -23.42
C ASP A 213 22.38 12.97 -24.66
N PHE A 214 22.89 14.20 -24.49
CA PHE A 214 23.36 15.04 -25.58
C PHE A 214 24.41 16.06 -25.13
N ASP A 215 25.25 16.49 -26.06
CA ASP A 215 26.28 17.50 -25.79
C ASP A 215 25.66 18.89 -25.67
N LEU A 216 26.03 19.64 -24.64
CA LEU A 216 25.57 20.99 -24.40
C LEU A 216 26.72 21.85 -23.79
N PHE A 217 27.10 22.98 -24.41
CA PHE A 217 28.06 23.96 -23.88
C PHE A 217 29.41 23.32 -23.42
N ASN A 218 30.03 22.52 -24.25
CA ASN A 218 31.27 21.78 -23.92
C ASN A 218 31.15 20.87 -22.68
N GLY A 219 30.03 20.26 -22.50
CA GLY A 219 29.75 19.28 -21.47
C GLY A 219 28.61 18.36 -21.91
N ASP A 220 28.37 17.35 -21.10
CA ASP A 220 27.33 16.35 -21.33
C ASP A 220 26.07 16.72 -20.56
N MET A 221 24.94 16.75 -21.24
CA MET A 221 23.63 16.89 -20.63
C MET A 221 22.90 15.56 -20.62
N ARG A 222 22.44 15.16 -19.46
CA ARG A 222 21.57 13.99 -19.28
C ARG A 222 20.25 14.42 -18.67
N ILE A 223 19.16 14.07 -19.34
CA ILE A 223 17.80 14.20 -18.80
C ILE A 223 17.29 12.80 -18.53
N ASN A 224 16.84 12.55 -17.30
CA ASN A 224 16.14 11.31 -16.93
C ASN A 224 14.73 11.66 -16.46
N TYR A 225 13.78 10.85 -16.86
CA TYR A 225 12.40 10.95 -16.46
C TYR A 225 11.91 9.56 -16.04
N VAL A 226 11.37 9.45 -14.85
CA VAL A 226 10.76 8.24 -14.30
C VAL A 226 9.38 8.61 -13.83
N ALA A 227 8.36 7.93 -14.31
CA ALA A 227 6.99 8.12 -13.89
C ALA A 227 6.29 6.79 -13.66
N THR A 228 5.39 6.76 -12.68
CA THR A 228 4.47 5.65 -12.45
C THR A 228 3.05 6.19 -12.57
N VAL A 229 2.23 5.49 -13.34
CA VAL A 229 0.78 5.65 -13.41
C VAL A 229 0.15 4.43 -12.76
N THR A 230 -0.49 4.61 -11.62
CA THR A 230 -1.28 3.56 -10.95
C THR A 230 -2.71 3.65 -11.46
N SER A 231 -3.16 2.63 -12.17
CA SER A 231 -4.52 2.62 -12.75
C SER A 231 -5.54 1.92 -11.86
N GLU A 232 -5.09 0.99 -11.02
CA GLU A 232 -5.90 0.27 -10.04
C GLU A 232 -5.01 -0.11 -8.86
N SER A 233 -5.53 0.01 -7.65
CA SER A 233 -4.93 -0.51 -6.42
C SER A 233 -6.03 -1.07 -5.53
N ASN A 234 -6.54 -2.22 -5.90
CA ASN A 234 -7.70 -2.82 -5.26
C ASN A 234 -7.30 -3.61 -4.01
N PHE A 235 -8.08 -3.44 -2.96
CA PHE A 235 -8.01 -4.23 -1.74
C PHE A 235 -9.38 -4.85 -1.46
N THR A 236 -9.42 -6.17 -1.27
CA THR A 236 -10.62 -6.92 -0.88
C THR A 236 -10.32 -7.62 0.43
N ALA A 237 -10.92 -7.17 1.51
CA ALA A 237 -10.57 -7.59 2.87
C ALA A 237 -10.88 -9.07 3.17
N TYR A 238 -11.84 -9.67 2.46
CA TYR A 238 -12.24 -11.08 2.58
C TYR A 238 -13.10 -11.48 1.37
N ASP A 239 -13.26 -12.78 1.13
CA ASP A 239 -14.07 -13.29 0.01
C ASP A 239 -15.53 -12.81 0.12
N GLY A 240 -16.00 -12.11 -0.92
CA GLY A 240 -17.31 -11.49 -0.99
C GLY A 240 -17.41 -10.09 -0.38
N ALA A 241 -16.31 -9.50 0.13
CA ALA A 241 -16.28 -8.10 0.53
C ALA A 241 -16.39 -7.16 -0.67
N PRO A 242 -16.85 -5.93 -0.47
CA PRO A 242 -16.61 -4.87 -1.43
C PRO A 242 -15.12 -4.74 -1.72
N THR A 243 -14.80 -4.38 -2.95
CA THR A 243 -13.42 -4.06 -3.34
C THR A 243 -13.24 -2.56 -3.27
N ASP A 244 -12.24 -2.13 -2.52
CA ASP A 244 -11.86 -0.73 -2.38
C ASP A 244 -10.72 -0.42 -3.33
N ASP A 245 -10.86 0.60 -4.19
CA ASP A 245 -9.79 1.07 -5.07
C ASP A 245 -9.04 2.22 -4.40
N CYS A 246 -7.80 1.97 -4.03
CA CYS A 246 -6.92 2.91 -3.37
C CYS A 246 -6.04 3.72 -4.36
N ALA A 247 -6.20 3.56 -5.67
CA ALA A 247 -5.53 4.44 -6.63
C ALA A 247 -6.09 5.86 -6.56
N GLY A 248 -5.23 6.84 -6.28
CA GLY A 248 -5.63 8.22 -6.03
C GLY A 248 -6.24 8.46 -4.64
N ALA A 249 -6.12 7.51 -3.72
CA ALA A 249 -6.71 7.62 -2.39
C ALA A 249 -5.67 7.55 -1.26
N PHE A 250 -6.09 7.93 -0.06
CA PHE A 250 -5.36 7.80 1.19
C PHE A 250 -6.34 7.67 2.35
N GLY A 251 -5.91 7.12 3.47
CA GLY A 251 -6.70 7.09 4.70
C GLY A 251 -6.32 5.94 5.62
N GLN A 252 -6.44 6.16 6.93
CA GLN A 252 -6.09 5.15 7.93
C GLN A 252 -7.11 3.99 7.98
N THR A 253 -8.29 4.18 7.40
CA THR A 253 -9.37 3.19 7.49
C THR A 253 -9.16 2.02 6.54
N ILE A 254 -8.77 2.29 5.28
CA ILE A 254 -8.68 1.28 4.22
C ILE A 254 -7.34 1.36 3.48
N CYS A 255 -7.04 2.52 2.87
CA CYS A 255 -5.98 2.65 1.87
C CYS A 255 -4.57 2.90 2.47
N GLY A 256 -4.49 3.43 3.68
CA GLY A 256 -3.22 3.74 4.32
C GLY A 256 -2.50 4.95 3.71
N GLU A 257 -1.23 4.76 3.34
CA GLU A 257 -0.38 5.78 2.73
C GLU A 257 -0.97 6.32 1.42
N PRO A 258 -0.84 7.65 1.16
CA PRO A 258 -1.27 8.26 -0.09
C PRO A 258 -0.68 7.56 -1.31
N LEU A 259 -1.54 7.06 -2.19
CA LEU A 259 -1.16 6.39 -3.43
C LEU A 259 -1.69 7.16 -4.65
N PRO A 260 -1.02 8.24 -5.07
CA PRO A 260 -1.49 9.03 -6.20
C PRO A 260 -1.51 8.19 -7.49
N GLU A 261 -2.53 8.41 -8.34
CA GLU A 261 -2.60 7.77 -9.66
C GLU A 261 -1.39 8.10 -10.55
N TYR A 262 -0.75 9.24 -10.30
CA TYR A 262 0.40 9.67 -11.07
C TYR A 262 1.47 10.33 -10.21
N LYS A 263 2.70 9.84 -10.35
CA LYS A 263 3.89 10.46 -9.76
C LYS A 263 5.06 10.38 -10.71
N HIS A 264 5.95 11.38 -10.66
CA HIS A 264 7.16 11.35 -11.46
C HIS A 264 8.36 12.02 -10.78
N ARG A 265 9.53 11.69 -11.30
CA ARG A 265 10.78 12.41 -11.07
C ARG A 265 11.47 12.68 -12.40
N ALA A 266 11.72 13.95 -12.68
CA ALA A 266 12.56 14.40 -13.77
C ALA A 266 13.88 14.93 -13.21
N THR A 267 15.02 14.53 -13.79
CA THR A 267 16.33 15.09 -13.43
C THR A 267 17.04 15.57 -14.67
N ALA A 268 17.62 16.76 -14.62
CA ALA A 268 18.50 17.30 -15.62
C ALA A 268 19.89 17.48 -15.01
N THR A 269 20.87 16.76 -15.51
CA THR A 269 22.27 16.79 -15.03
C THR A 269 23.15 17.26 -16.18
N TRP A 270 23.83 18.37 -15.97
CA TRP A 270 24.88 18.83 -16.86
C TRP A 270 26.25 18.65 -16.22
N SER A 271 27.22 18.13 -16.94
CA SER A 271 28.56 17.88 -16.42
C SER A 271 29.64 18.18 -17.46
N ASN A 272 30.76 18.69 -16.97
CA ASN A 272 32.03 18.79 -17.70
C ASN A 272 33.17 18.30 -16.80
N ASP A 273 34.42 18.48 -17.22
CA ASP A 273 35.60 18.01 -16.48
C ASP A 273 35.63 18.48 -15.01
N SER A 274 35.17 19.71 -14.74
CA SER A 274 35.32 20.36 -13.42
C SER A 274 34.01 20.54 -12.67
N PHE A 275 32.88 20.58 -13.36
CA PHE A 275 31.60 20.91 -12.73
C PHE A 275 30.49 19.91 -13.11
N THR A 276 29.63 19.60 -12.16
CA THR A 276 28.38 18.89 -12.38
C THR A 276 27.25 19.67 -11.71
N GLY A 277 26.24 20.06 -12.47
CA GLY A 277 25.02 20.68 -11.97
C GLY A 277 23.83 19.75 -12.17
N MET A 278 22.92 19.69 -11.20
CA MET A 278 21.72 18.86 -11.25
C MET A 278 20.51 19.71 -10.83
N LEU A 279 19.43 19.57 -11.59
CA LEU A 279 18.08 19.99 -11.23
C LEU A 279 17.20 18.75 -11.17
N SER A 280 16.47 18.59 -10.07
CA SER A 280 15.47 17.54 -9.87
C SER A 280 14.09 18.16 -9.73
N TRP A 281 13.09 17.59 -10.38
CA TRP A 281 11.69 17.91 -10.22
C TRP A 281 10.95 16.62 -9.89
N ARG A 282 10.35 16.58 -8.68
CA ARG A 282 9.51 15.49 -8.20
C ARG A 282 8.08 15.99 -8.09
N TYR A 283 7.16 15.25 -8.66
CA TYR A 283 5.72 15.50 -8.58
C TYR A 283 5.02 14.32 -7.90
N VAL A 284 4.18 14.62 -6.94
CA VAL A 284 3.25 13.71 -6.27
C VAL A 284 1.86 14.17 -6.67
N GLY A 285 1.07 13.32 -7.29
CA GLY A 285 -0.30 13.63 -7.73
C GLY A 285 -1.26 13.87 -6.58
N GLU A 286 -2.43 14.39 -6.90
CA GLU A 286 -3.53 14.58 -5.96
C GLU A 286 -4.04 13.23 -5.43
N VAL A 287 -4.58 13.25 -4.20
CA VAL A 287 -5.25 12.10 -3.57
C VAL A 287 -6.46 12.56 -2.80
N THR A 288 -7.46 11.67 -2.66
CA THR A 288 -8.70 11.89 -1.91
C THR A 288 -8.79 10.95 -0.73
N ASP A 289 -9.54 11.34 0.29
CA ASP A 289 -9.84 10.49 1.45
C ASP A 289 -10.59 9.21 1.01
N ASP A 290 -10.29 8.08 1.64
CA ASP A 290 -10.89 6.77 1.34
C ASP A 290 -12.24 6.54 2.02
N ASP A 291 -12.66 7.43 2.94
CA ASP A 291 -13.93 7.33 3.68
C ASP A 291 -14.85 8.53 3.40
N PRO A 292 -15.69 8.48 2.34
CA PRO A 292 -16.57 9.59 2.00
C PRO A 292 -17.69 9.82 3.00
N ASP A 293 -17.94 8.89 3.91
CA ASP A 293 -19.02 8.96 4.91
C ASP A 293 -18.56 9.65 6.20
N PHE A 294 -17.27 9.78 6.42
CA PHE A 294 -16.67 10.42 7.58
C PHE A 294 -15.92 11.69 7.18
N LEU A 295 -16.36 12.85 7.69
CA LEU A 295 -15.69 14.12 7.40
C LEU A 295 -14.37 14.23 8.17
N ASN A 296 -13.26 14.06 7.46
CA ASN A 296 -11.92 14.28 7.97
C ASN A 296 -11.48 15.77 7.79
N TYR A 297 -10.41 16.16 8.41
CA TYR A 297 -9.84 17.51 8.24
C TYR A 297 -9.40 17.77 6.81
N ALA A 298 -8.82 16.75 6.15
CA ALA A 298 -8.38 16.79 4.77
C ALA A 298 -9.15 15.73 3.96
N GLU A 299 -10.12 16.15 3.17
CA GLU A 299 -10.89 15.30 2.25
C GLU A 299 -10.15 15.09 0.93
N GLN A 300 -9.28 16.03 0.55
CA GLN A 300 -8.48 16.01 -0.66
C GLN A 300 -7.16 16.70 -0.42
N VAL A 301 -6.10 16.19 -1.02
CA VAL A 301 -4.78 16.77 -1.03
C VAL A 301 -4.39 17.03 -2.47
N ASP A 302 -4.12 18.28 -2.80
CA ASP A 302 -3.68 18.70 -4.12
C ASP A 302 -2.29 18.13 -4.47
N GLY A 303 -1.96 18.14 -5.75
CA GLY A 303 -0.65 17.66 -6.20
C GLY A 303 0.52 18.54 -5.77
N PHE A 304 1.63 17.94 -5.34
CA PHE A 304 2.83 18.60 -4.83
C PHE A 304 3.97 18.59 -5.85
N ASN A 305 4.69 19.71 -5.93
CA ASN A 305 5.87 19.88 -6.76
C ASN A 305 7.09 20.22 -5.91
N TYR A 306 8.09 19.34 -5.86
CA TYR A 306 9.35 19.57 -5.19
C TYR A 306 10.46 19.78 -6.22
N PHE A 307 11.23 20.85 -6.06
CA PHE A 307 12.39 21.15 -6.89
C PHE A 307 13.66 21.15 -6.04
N ASP A 308 14.66 20.40 -6.47
CA ASP A 308 15.95 20.34 -5.83
C ASP A 308 17.02 20.79 -6.81
N ILE A 309 18.03 21.54 -6.34
CA ILE A 309 19.16 21.95 -7.15
C ILE A 309 20.47 21.66 -6.43
N SER A 310 21.45 21.14 -7.15
CA SER A 310 22.79 20.94 -6.59
C SER A 310 23.89 21.19 -7.62
N GLY A 311 25.06 21.52 -7.12
CA GLY A 311 26.26 21.69 -7.92
C GLY A 311 27.47 21.10 -7.23
N THR A 312 28.28 20.36 -7.98
CA THR A 312 29.56 19.79 -7.54
C THR A 312 30.69 20.42 -8.35
N TYR A 313 31.65 21.02 -7.66
CA TYR A 313 32.88 21.50 -8.27
C TYR A 313 34.08 20.63 -7.86
N ARG A 314 34.84 20.15 -8.84
CA ARG A 314 36.07 19.36 -8.67
C ARG A 314 37.25 20.29 -8.77
N PHE A 315 37.88 20.56 -7.64
CA PHE A 315 39.11 21.41 -7.60
C PHE A 315 40.33 20.69 -8.13
N THR A 316 40.41 19.39 -7.86
CA THR A 316 41.45 18.47 -8.32
C THR A 316 40.81 17.09 -8.51
N ASP A 317 41.58 16.14 -9.04
CA ASP A 317 41.11 14.74 -9.18
C ASP A 317 40.74 14.10 -7.83
N ASN A 318 41.27 14.65 -6.73
CA ASN A 318 41.07 14.10 -5.38
C ASN A 318 40.10 14.89 -4.52
N TRP A 319 39.76 16.14 -4.87
CA TRP A 319 38.92 17.00 -4.03
C TRP A 319 37.73 17.55 -4.79
N ALA A 320 36.54 17.41 -4.21
CA ALA A 320 35.32 17.98 -4.73
C ALA A 320 34.47 18.59 -3.60
N LEU A 321 33.74 19.64 -3.93
CA LEU A 321 32.75 20.29 -3.07
C LEU A 321 31.40 20.25 -3.77
N THR A 322 30.39 19.74 -3.07
CA THR A 322 29.00 19.77 -3.51
C THR A 322 28.20 20.67 -2.59
N ALA A 323 27.40 21.55 -3.17
CA ALA A 323 26.40 22.34 -2.45
C ALA A 323 25.05 22.16 -3.12
N GLY A 324 23.97 22.21 -2.35
CA GLY A 324 22.63 22.09 -2.89
C GLY A 324 21.56 22.62 -1.97
N ILE A 325 20.37 22.70 -2.53
CA ILE A 325 19.14 23.11 -1.90
C ILE A 325 18.10 22.06 -2.25
N ASP A 326 17.55 21.42 -1.24
CA ASP A 326 16.40 20.52 -1.38
C ASP A 326 15.12 21.32 -1.07
N ASN A 327 14.05 21.03 -1.77
CA ASN A 327 12.77 21.69 -1.68
C ASN A 327 12.90 23.24 -1.89
N LEU A 328 13.39 23.63 -3.06
CA LEU A 328 13.72 25.03 -3.42
C LEU A 328 12.53 25.99 -3.27
N LEU A 329 11.31 25.51 -3.44
CA LEU A 329 10.09 26.32 -3.33
C LEU A 329 9.54 26.39 -1.90
N ASP A 330 10.19 25.74 -0.92
CA ASP A 330 9.76 25.68 0.47
C ASP A 330 8.33 25.13 0.64
N GLU A 331 7.99 24.12 -0.17
CA GLU A 331 6.70 23.44 -0.06
C GLU A 331 6.55 22.79 1.31
N THR A 332 5.47 23.09 1.98
CA THR A 332 5.15 22.50 3.30
C THR A 332 4.26 21.29 3.13
N PRO A 333 4.42 20.22 3.94
CA PRO A 333 3.57 19.05 3.84
C PRO A 333 2.10 19.40 4.14
N PRO A 334 1.14 18.67 3.55
CA PRO A 334 -0.27 18.87 3.85
C PRO A 334 -0.55 18.51 5.31
N LEU A 335 -1.46 19.25 5.93
CA LEU A 335 -1.96 18.96 7.27
C LEU A 335 -3.16 18.02 7.15
N MET A 336 -3.06 16.82 7.75
CA MET A 336 -4.04 15.74 7.59
C MET A 336 -5.02 15.62 8.75
N GLY A 337 -4.75 16.29 9.88
CA GLY A 337 -5.62 16.17 11.08
C GLY A 337 -5.58 14.77 11.68
N ASP A 338 -6.73 14.17 11.85
CA ASP A 338 -6.85 12.82 12.45
C ASP A 338 -6.45 11.71 11.47
N ASN A 339 -6.58 11.94 10.16
CA ASN A 339 -6.24 11.01 9.10
C ASN A 339 -4.77 11.16 8.66
N GLN A 340 -3.84 10.80 9.53
CA GLN A 340 -2.39 10.99 9.36
C GLN A 340 -1.60 9.78 9.87
N GLU A 341 -0.40 9.55 9.33
CA GLU A 341 0.52 8.57 9.91
C GLU A 341 1.26 9.16 11.12
N GLN A 342 2.01 10.25 10.91
CA GLN A 342 2.74 10.96 11.97
C GLN A 342 3.06 12.39 11.54
N ALA A 343 3.45 13.25 12.50
CA ALA A 343 3.80 14.65 12.25
C ALA A 343 2.69 15.47 11.54
N ASN A 344 1.44 15.06 11.73
CA ASN A 344 0.25 15.62 11.11
C ASN A 344 0.27 15.53 9.56
N THR A 345 0.92 14.52 9.02
CA THR A 345 1.04 14.26 7.58
C THR A 345 1.40 12.78 7.32
N TYR A 346 1.79 12.46 6.08
CA TYR A 346 2.37 11.19 5.67
C TYR A 346 3.83 11.40 5.24
N PRO A 347 4.82 11.22 6.16
CA PRO A 347 6.23 11.53 5.90
C PRO A 347 6.91 10.67 4.84
N ALA A 348 6.37 9.49 4.54
CA ALA A 348 6.89 8.64 3.47
C ALA A 348 6.55 9.20 2.07
N THR A 349 5.47 9.99 1.97
CA THR A 349 4.99 10.58 0.72
C THR A 349 5.36 12.05 0.57
N TYR A 350 5.23 12.85 1.64
CA TYR A 350 5.45 14.29 1.64
C TYR A 350 6.68 14.69 2.45
N ASP A 351 7.46 15.65 1.95
CA ASP A 351 8.63 16.16 2.66
C ASP A 351 8.21 16.94 3.90
N VAL A 352 8.59 16.45 5.07
CA VAL A 352 8.29 17.11 6.37
C VAL A 352 9.18 18.30 6.68
N PHE A 353 10.33 18.40 6.01
CA PHE A 353 11.23 19.53 6.10
C PHE A 353 11.00 20.45 4.90
N GLY A 354 10.88 21.76 5.16
CA GLY A 354 10.87 22.78 4.12
C GLY A 354 12.22 22.90 3.42
N LEU A 355 12.51 24.06 2.88
CA LEU A 355 13.76 24.33 2.19
C LEU A 355 14.98 23.99 3.06
N THR A 356 15.84 23.11 2.55
CA THR A 356 17.03 22.60 3.25
C THR A 356 18.30 22.83 2.42
N TYR A 357 19.33 23.37 3.06
CA TYR A 357 20.64 23.55 2.44
C TYR A 357 21.61 22.45 2.88
N PHE A 358 22.42 21.97 1.95
CA PHE A 358 23.48 21.03 2.29
C PHE A 358 24.82 21.43 1.67
N LEU A 359 25.91 21.05 2.34
CA LEU A 359 27.26 21.18 1.87
C LEU A 359 28.03 19.89 2.15
N ARG A 360 28.70 19.34 1.14
CA ARG A 360 29.49 18.11 1.23
C ARG A 360 30.87 18.33 0.62
N ALA A 361 31.91 18.06 1.38
CA ALA A 361 33.28 17.94 0.87
C ALA A 361 33.65 16.45 0.69
N SER A 362 34.25 16.10 -0.44
CA SER A 362 34.73 14.75 -0.74
C SER A 362 36.21 14.78 -1.02
N ALA A 363 36.95 13.85 -0.42
CA ALA A 363 38.38 13.64 -0.65
C ALA A 363 38.64 12.17 -0.98
N SER A 364 39.45 11.90 -2.00
CA SER A 364 39.89 10.57 -2.43
C SER A 364 41.39 10.50 -2.32
N PHE A 365 41.96 9.44 -1.71
CA PHE A 365 43.41 9.28 -1.46
C PHE A 365 43.92 7.98 -2.09
#